data_b3ab73633d4a42f3308d75ff142bc15b
#
_entry.id   b3ab73633d4a42f3308d75ff142bc15b
#
_cell.length_a   1.000
_cell.length_b   1.000
_cell.length_c   1.000
_cell.angle_alpha   90.00
_cell.angle_beta   90.00
_cell.angle_gamma   90.00
#
_symmetry.space_group_name_H-M   'P 1'
#
loop_
_entity.id
_entity.type
_entity.pdbx_description
1 polymer ?
#
loop_
_entity_poly.entity_id
_entity_poly.type
_entity_poly.pdbx_seq_one_letter_code
_entity_poly.pdbx_strand_id
1 'polypeptide(L)'
;MVGSDILIYRLVYNLVENAIKYNHSGGQVTVIAYKEQKHIYLSVADTGSGIPKELRERVFEPFFRVDKSRSRKLGGVGLGLALVHEIVRVHDGSITVKSNPSGGTILEVIFNQ
;
A
#
# COMPACT_ATOMS: atom_id res chain seq x y z
N MET A 1 11.04 -15.40 -6.68
CA MET A 1 10.79 -14.17 -7.44
C MET A 1 12.11 -13.59 -7.92
N VAL A 2 12.16 -13.23 -9.19
CA VAL A 2 13.33 -12.52 -9.75
C VAL A 2 12.91 -11.06 -9.89
N GLY A 3 13.65 -10.16 -9.28
CA GLY A 3 13.35 -8.75 -9.35
C GLY A 3 14.47 -7.92 -8.75
N SER A 4 14.33 -6.61 -8.81
CA SER A 4 15.30 -5.68 -8.25
C SER A 4 15.08 -5.55 -6.74
N ASP A 5 16.13 -5.80 -5.97
CA ASP A 5 16.08 -5.61 -4.50
C ASP A 5 15.75 -4.17 -4.14
N ILE A 6 16.25 -3.22 -4.95
CA ILE A 6 15.97 -1.79 -4.74
C ILE A 6 14.49 -1.50 -4.94
N LEU A 7 13.88 -2.06 -5.99
CA LEU A 7 12.47 -1.84 -6.27
C LEU A 7 11.58 -2.47 -5.20
N ILE A 8 11.92 -3.67 -4.75
CA ILE A 8 11.17 -4.34 -3.69
C ILE A 8 11.29 -3.55 -2.39
N TYR A 9 12.46 -3.05 -2.07
CA TYR A 9 12.66 -2.18 -0.90
C TYR A 9 11.76 -0.94 -0.99
N ARG A 10 11.73 -0.28 -2.14
CA ARG A 10 10.89 0.91 -2.35
C ARG A 10 9.40 0.60 -2.22
N LEU A 11 9.00 -0.57 -2.71
CA LEU A 11 7.61 -1.02 -2.57
C LEU A 11 7.21 -1.13 -1.10
N VAL A 12 8.00 -1.85 -0.33
CA VAL A 12 7.73 -2.05 1.11
C VAL A 12 7.76 -0.70 1.84
N TYR A 13 8.79 0.10 1.57
CA TYR A 13 8.92 1.42 2.19
C TYR A 13 7.69 2.29 1.93
N ASN A 14 7.24 2.36 0.69
CA ASN A 14 6.08 3.20 0.34
C ASN A 14 4.79 2.70 0.96
N LEU A 15 4.61 1.38 1.04
CA LEU A 15 3.42 0.82 1.68
C LEU A 15 3.39 1.14 3.17
N VAL A 16 4.52 0.95 3.85
CA VAL A 16 4.62 1.22 5.29
C VAL A 16 4.51 2.71 5.58
N GLU A 17 5.20 3.55 4.80
CA GLU A 17 5.12 5.00 4.96
C GLU A 17 3.69 5.50 4.79
N ASN A 18 2.99 4.99 3.77
CA ASN A 18 1.59 5.34 3.54
C ASN A 18 0.71 4.95 4.73
N ALA A 19 0.93 3.74 5.27
CA ALA A 19 0.17 3.25 6.42
C ALA A 19 0.41 4.10 7.67
N ILE A 20 1.63 4.56 7.89
CA ILE A 20 1.96 5.44 9.02
C ILE A 20 1.37 6.82 8.81
N LYS A 21 1.55 7.39 7.62
CA LYS A 21 1.16 8.76 7.30
C LYS A 21 -0.35 8.99 7.47
N TYR A 22 -1.17 8.04 7.09
CA TYR A 22 -2.62 8.17 7.13
C TYR A 22 -3.27 7.47 8.32
N ASN A 23 -2.45 7.03 9.27
CA ASN A 23 -2.95 6.48 10.53
C ASN A 23 -3.15 7.61 11.54
N HIS A 24 -3.87 7.30 12.62
CA HIS A 24 -4.05 8.25 13.73
C HIS A 24 -3.04 7.98 14.83
N SER A 25 -2.90 8.92 15.75
CA SER A 25 -2.04 8.77 16.92
C SER A 25 -2.51 7.58 17.75
N GLY A 26 -1.59 6.71 18.14
CA GLY A 26 -1.91 5.48 18.86
C GLY A 26 -2.38 4.34 17.97
N GLY A 27 -2.44 4.55 16.66
CA GLY A 27 -2.83 3.51 15.72
C GLY A 27 -1.73 2.47 15.54
N GLN A 28 -2.07 1.40 14.82
CA GLN A 28 -1.17 0.29 14.56
C GLN A 28 -0.94 0.08 13.08
N VAL A 29 0.25 -0.40 12.74
CA VAL A 29 0.59 -0.87 11.40
C VAL A 29 1.12 -2.29 11.54
N THR A 30 0.54 -3.21 10.79
CA THR A 30 0.95 -4.62 10.81
C THR A 30 1.44 -5.01 9.43
N VAL A 31 2.65 -5.54 9.36
CA VAL A 31 3.24 -6.02 8.11
C VAL A 31 3.37 -7.53 8.20
N ILE A 32 2.80 -8.24 7.23
CA ILE A 32 2.87 -9.69 7.14
C ILE A 32 3.46 -10.04 5.78
N ALA A 33 4.51 -10.86 5.78
CA ALA A 33 5.12 -11.33 4.55
C ALA A 33 5.39 -12.82 4.69
N TYR A 34 4.99 -13.60 3.67
CA TYR A 34 5.27 -15.03 3.68
C TYR A 34 5.30 -15.56 2.24
N LYS A 35 5.92 -16.72 2.10
CA LYS A 35 6.00 -17.43 0.83
C LYS A 35 5.21 -18.72 0.96
N GLU A 36 4.35 -18.98 -0.01
CA GLU A 36 3.58 -20.22 -0.08
C GLU A 36 3.59 -20.74 -1.52
N GLN A 37 4.12 -21.94 -1.72
CA GLN A 37 4.27 -22.54 -3.06
C GLN A 37 5.05 -21.58 -3.99
N LYS A 38 4.41 -21.11 -5.06
CA LYS A 38 5.03 -20.20 -6.03
C LYS A 38 4.59 -18.75 -5.84
N HIS A 39 4.02 -18.44 -4.68
CA HIS A 39 3.52 -17.10 -4.42
C HIS A 39 4.25 -16.46 -3.24
N ILE A 40 4.48 -15.17 -3.35
CA ILE A 40 4.97 -14.35 -2.26
C ILE A 40 3.85 -13.38 -1.90
N TYR A 41 3.47 -13.37 -0.62
CA TYR A 41 2.41 -12.52 -0.09
C TYR A 41 3.01 -11.44 0.78
N LEU A 42 2.56 -10.21 0.58
CA LEU A 42 2.90 -9.08 1.44
C LEU A 42 1.61 -8.34 1.78
N SER A 43 1.37 -8.12 3.05
CA SER A 43 0.19 -7.40 3.51
C SER A 43 0.64 -6.31 4.47
N VAL A 44 0.14 -5.09 4.25
CA VAL A 44 0.36 -3.96 5.15
C VAL A 44 -1.00 -3.46 5.58
N ALA A 45 -1.30 -3.62 6.86
CA ALA A 45 -2.57 -3.22 7.45
C ALA A 45 -2.37 -2.04 8.38
N ASP A 46 -3.25 -1.05 8.29
CA ASP A 46 -3.26 0.08 9.22
C ASP A 46 -4.63 0.17 9.90
N THR A 47 -4.70 0.96 10.96
CA THR A 47 -5.94 1.24 11.70
C THR A 47 -6.39 2.68 11.48
N GLY A 48 -6.02 3.27 10.34
CA GLY A 48 -6.32 4.67 10.03
C GLY A 48 -7.74 4.91 9.52
N SER A 49 -7.88 5.92 8.67
CA SER A 49 -9.19 6.37 8.20
C SER A 49 -9.84 5.44 7.15
N GLY A 50 -9.06 4.54 6.55
CA GLY A 50 -9.56 3.69 5.48
C GLY A 50 -9.66 4.41 4.14
N ILE A 51 -10.00 3.66 3.11
CA ILE A 51 -10.20 4.18 1.77
C ILE A 51 -11.62 3.82 1.33
N PRO A 52 -12.45 4.81 0.98
CA PRO A 52 -13.79 4.53 0.47
C PRO A 52 -13.75 3.54 -0.68
N LYS A 53 -14.69 2.60 -0.69
CA LYS A 53 -14.71 1.51 -1.65
C LYS A 53 -14.64 2.01 -3.11
N GLU A 54 -15.35 3.07 -3.41
CA GLU A 54 -15.41 3.65 -4.76
C GLU A 54 -14.12 4.35 -5.18
N LEU A 55 -13.19 4.58 -4.26
CA LEU A 55 -11.91 5.23 -4.56
C LEU A 55 -10.73 4.25 -4.59
N ARG A 56 -10.96 2.97 -4.30
CA ARG A 56 -9.88 2.00 -4.14
C ARG A 56 -9.02 1.79 -5.39
N GLU A 57 -9.61 1.91 -6.57
CA GLU A 57 -8.85 1.81 -7.81
C GLU A 57 -8.10 3.11 -8.10
N ARG A 58 -8.66 4.24 -7.73
CA ARG A 58 -8.09 5.55 -8.02
C ARG A 58 -6.89 5.91 -7.16
N VAL A 59 -6.72 5.28 -6.00
CA VAL A 59 -5.60 5.61 -5.11
C VAL A 59 -4.23 5.30 -5.72
N PHE A 60 -4.19 4.51 -6.78
CA PHE A 60 -2.95 4.21 -7.50
C PHE A 60 -2.65 5.20 -8.62
N GLU A 61 -3.56 6.14 -8.91
CA GLU A 61 -3.32 7.17 -9.92
C GLU A 61 -2.33 8.21 -9.38
N PRO A 62 -1.37 8.67 -10.20
CA PRO A 62 -0.43 9.70 -9.76
C PRO A 62 -1.18 10.95 -9.29
N PHE A 63 -0.73 11.54 -8.20
CA PHE A 63 -1.26 12.77 -7.59
C PHE A 63 -2.68 12.64 -7.03
N PHE A 64 -3.30 11.46 -7.08
CA PHE A 64 -4.61 11.27 -6.47
C PHE A 64 -4.49 11.24 -4.94
N ARG A 65 -5.41 11.90 -4.26
CA ARG A 65 -5.48 11.94 -2.80
C ARG A 65 -6.93 11.79 -2.36
N VAL A 66 -7.17 10.91 -1.39
CA VAL A 66 -8.51 10.70 -0.82
C VAL A 66 -8.95 11.96 -0.08
N ASP A 67 -8.05 12.57 0.69
CA ASP A 67 -8.27 13.81 1.43
C ASP A 67 -7.16 14.79 1.08
N LYS A 68 -7.45 15.74 0.19
CA LYS A 68 -6.45 16.71 -0.30
C LYS A 68 -5.90 17.61 0.81
N SER A 69 -6.75 18.07 1.72
CA SER A 69 -6.33 18.91 2.84
C SER A 69 -5.37 18.18 3.76
N ARG A 70 -5.72 16.98 4.15
CA ARG A 70 -4.89 16.16 5.03
C ARG A 70 -3.56 15.79 4.37
N SER A 71 -3.60 15.43 3.09
CA SER A 71 -2.40 15.08 2.34
C SER A 71 -1.42 16.24 2.25
N ARG A 72 -1.91 17.46 2.05
CA ARG A 72 -1.08 18.66 2.06
C ARG A 72 -0.41 18.88 3.40
N LYS A 73 -1.17 18.75 4.48
CA LYS A 73 -0.65 18.88 5.85
C LYS A 73 0.48 17.89 6.12
N LEU A 74 0.36 16.68 5.58
CA LEU A 74 1.34 15.59 5.77
C LEU A 74 2.49 15.67 4.77
N GLY A 75 2.46 16.60 3.82
CA GLY A 75 3.52 16.80 2.84
C GLY A 75 3.53 15.79 1.71
N GLY A 76 2.47 14.99 1.56
CA GLY A 76 2.40 13.99 0.51
C GLY A 76 2.04 14.60 -0.85
N VAL A 77 2.59 14.04 -1.93
CA VAL A 77 2.31 14.47 -3.29
C VAL A 77 1.48 13.48 -4.10
N GLY A 78 1.12 12.33 -3.50
CA GLY A 78 0.26 11.35 -4.16
C GLY A 78 0.97 10.46 -5.16
N LEU A 79 2.28 10.24 -5.01
CA LEU A 79 3.05 9.40 -5.92
C LEU A 79 3.43 8.03 -5.35
N GLY A 80 3.36 7.86 -4.02
CA GLY A 80 3.82 6.64 -3.36
C GLY A 80 3.09 5.39 -3.82
N LEU A 81 1.76 5.41 -3.84
CA LEU A 81 0.97 4.24 -4.27
C LEU A 81 1.03 4.04 -5.78
N ALA A 82 1.19 5.10 -6.57
CA ALA A 82 1.40 4.97 -8.01
C ALA A 82 2.69 4.21 -8.30
N LEU A 83 3.77 4.52 -7.56
CA LEU A 83 5.03 3.82 -7.68
C LEU A 83 4.89 2.35 -7.25
N VAL A 84 4.19 2.09 -6.16
CA VAL A 84 3.90 0.73 -5.70
C VAL A 84 3.19 -0.07 -6.78
N HIS A 85 2.15 0.50 -7.37
CA HIS A 85 1.38 -0.14 -8.43
C HIS A 85 2.28 -0.50 -9.62
N GLU A 86 3.16 0.41 -10.03
CA GLU A 86 4.08 0.17 -11.14
C GLU A 86 5.09 -0.93 -10.82
N ILE A 87 5.65 -0.95 -9.62
CA ILE A 87 6.58 -2.00 -9.20
C ILE A 87 5.89 -3.36 -9.23
N VAL A 88 4.67 -3.44 -8.72
CA VAL A 88 3.88 -4.67 -8.73
C VAL A 88 3.64 -5.14 -10.16
N ARG A 89 3.27 -4.20 -11.04
CA ARG A 89 3.00 -4.51 -12.45
C ARG A 89 4.21 -5.09 -13.16
N VAL A 90 5.39 -4.48 -13.01
CA VAL A 90 6.59 -4.97 -13.71
C VAL A 90 7.11 -6.30 -13.15
N HIS A 91 6.64 -6.71 -11.98
CA HIS A 91 6.99 -8.00 -11.38
C HIS A 91 5.87 -9.05 -11.54
N ASP A 92 4.90 -8.78 -12.43
CA ASP A 92 3.77 -9.67 -12.70
C ASP A 92 2.98 -10.03 -11.45
N GLY A 93 2.83 -9.06 -10.55
CA GLY A 93 2.07 -9.23 -9.33
C GLY A 93 0.69 -8.59 -9.40
N SER A 94 -0.01 -8.66 -8.29
CA SER A 94 -1.28 -7.97 -8.12
C SER A 94 -1.30 -7.25 -6.77
N ILE A 95 -2.06 -6.16 -6.70
CA ILE A 95 -2.27 -5.41 -5.47
C ILE A 95 -3.76 -5.17 -5.27
N THR A 96 -4.24 -5.37 -4.06
CA THR A 96 -5.64 -5.24 -3.70
C THR A 96 -5.78 -4.37 -2.47
N VAL A 97 -6.80 -3.52 -2.46
CA VAL A 97 -7.16 -2.70 -1.30
C VAL A 97 -8.35 -3.35 -0.62
N LYS A 98 -8.24 -3.60 0.67
CA LYS A 98 -9.31 -4.20 1.48
C LYS A 98 -9.57 -3.36 2.73
N SER A 99 -10.77 -3.49 3.29
CA SER A 99 -11.08 -2.89 4.58
C SER A 99 -10.45 -3.73 5.69
N ASN A 100 -9.88 -3.04 6.68
CA ASN A 100 -9.38 -3.71 7.88
C ASN A 100 -10.55 -3.84 8.86
N PRO A 101 -10.88 -5.06 9.33
CA PRO A 101 -11.98 -5.24 10.31
C PRO A 101 -11.80 -4.41 11.57
N SER A 102 -10.57 -4.09 11.94
CA SER A 102 -10.27 -3.24 13.11
C SER A 102 -10.35 -1.74 12.79
N GLY A 103 -10.81 -1.37 11.60
CA GLY A 103 -10.76 -0.02 11.09
C GLY A 103 -9.51 0.19 10.25
N GLY A 104 -9.60 1.05 9.24
CA GLY A 104 -8.46 1.34 8.36
C GLY A 104 -8.42 0.49 7.11
N THR A 105 -7.21 0.26 6.60
CA THR A 105 -7.00 -0.30 5.28
C THR A 105 -5.98 -1.45 5.31
N ILE A 106 -6.18 -2.44 4.45
CA ILE A 106 -5.20 -3.49 4.18
C ILE A 106 -4.83 -3.39 2.71
N LEU A 107 -3.53 -3.21 2.43
CA LEU A 107 -2.97 -3.30 1.09
C LEU A 107 -2.28 -4.66 0.97
N GLU A 108 -2.78 -5.50 0.07
CA GLU A 108 -2.28 -6.86 -0.11
C GLU A 108 -1.64 -7.00 -1.47
N VAL A 109 -0.38 -7.44 -1.48
CA VAL A 109 0.40 -7.63 -2.70
C VAL A 109 0.73 -9.11 -2.84
N ILE A 110 0.54 -9.65 -4.04
CA ILE A 110 0.86 -11.03 -4.35
C ILE A 110 1.76 -11.05 -5.58
N PHE A 111 2.92 -11.67 -5.44
CA PHE A 111 3.83 -11.92 -6.55
C PHE A 111 3.84 -13.40 -6.89
N ASN A 112 3.90 -13.71 -8.17
CA ASN A 112 4.08 -15.06 -8.67
C ASN A 112 5.57 -15.32 -8.93
N GLN A 113 6.00 -16.51 -8.58
CA GLN A 113 7.36 -16.95 -8.88
C GLN A 113 7.42 -17.77 -10.14
#